data_1d58c37b302677fabfa2946d15554463
#
_entry.id   1d58c37b302677fabfa2946d15554463
#
_cell.length_a   1.000
_cell.length_b   1.000
_cell.length_c   1.000
_cell.angle_alpha   90.00
_cell.angle_beta   90.00
_cell.angle_gamma   90.00
#
_symmetry.space_group_name_H-M   'P 1'
#
loop_
_entity.id
_entity.type
_entity.pdbx_description
1 polymer ?
#
loop_
_entity_poly.entity_id
_entity_poly.type
_entity_poly.pdbx_seq_one_letter_code
_entity_poly.pdbx_strand_id
1 'polypeptide(L)'
;MRYNRNVFMEEFMKKLLNTLAALTMVATLTACSSSSSSAYSGEVTGTAQGMNGDVTVTLTIKDGKITDCTAEGKDETPGKGDVAIEEVTDQIKESGKITVDATSGATVTSDAIVEAAKSALESAGLTASDYE
;
A
#
# COMPACT_ATOMS: atom_id res chain seq x y z
N MET A 1 21.97 -26.52 36.90
CA MET A 1 22.42 -25.19 36.46
C MET A 1 21.22 -24.25 36.41
N ARG A 2 21.12 -23.36 37.34
CA ARG A 2 20.12 -22.30 37.29
C ARG A 2 20.65 -21.19 36.37
N TYR A 3 20.14 -21.11 35.17
CA TYR A 3 20.43 -20.02 34.25
C TYR A 3 19.82 -18.74 34.83
N ASN A 4 20.67 -17.79 35.16
CA ASN A 4 20.23 -16.54 35.77
C ASN A 4 19.65 -15.62 34.71
N ARG A 5 18.34 -15.64 34.56
CA ARG A 5 17.59 -14.81 33.60
C ARG A 5 17.85 -13.30 33.76
N ASN A 6 18.27 -12.88 34.92
CA ASN A 6 18.57 -11.46 35.18
C ASN A 6 19.82 -10.99 34.48
N VAL A 7 20.86 -11.85 34.37
CA VAL A 7 22.10 -11.52 33.67
C VAL A 7 21.86 -11.40 32.15
N PHE A 8 20.98 -12.23 31.60
CA PHE A 8 20.63 -12.19 30.19
C PHE A 8 19.85 -10.92 29.82
N MET A 9 18.95 -10.48 30.68
CA MET A 9 18.19 -9.25 30.51
C MET A 9 19.06 -8.00 30.58
N GLU A 10 20.03 -7.98 31.50
CA GLU A 10 20.98 -6.84 31.61
C GLU A 10 21.89 -6.73 30.40
N GLU A 11 22.42 -7.84 29.92
CA GLU A 11 23.25 -7.87 28.70
C GLU A 11 22.45 -7.45 27.48
N PHE A 12 21.20 -7.89 27.38
CA PHE A 12 20.31 -7.50 26.27
C PHE A 12 19.94 -6.01 26.32
N MET A 13 19.68 -5.48 27.50
CA MET A 13 19.42 -4.05 27.69
C MET A 13 20.64 -3.18 27.40
N LYS A 14 21.84 -3.60 27.80
CA LYS A 14 23.09 -2.90 27.48
C LYS A 14 23.37 -2.88 25.99
N LYS A 15 23.09 -3.97 25.29
CA LYS A 15 23.20 -4.03 23.82
C LYS A 15 22.18 -3.14 23.11
N LEU A 16 20.95 -3.08 23.60
CA LEU A 16 19.93 -2.18 23.07
C LEU A 16 20.27 -0.70 23.31
N LEU A 17 20.78 -0.34 24.50
CA LEU A 17 21.19 1.03 24.78
C LEU A 17 22.37 1.46 23.91
N ASN A 18 23.30 0.56 23.62
CA ASN A 18 24.47 0.87 22.81
C ASN A 18 24.12 1.02 21.33
N THR A 19 23.11 0.33 20.84
CA THR A 19 22.56 0.52 19.48
C THR A 19 21.73 1.78 19.36
N LEU A 20 21.07 2.21 20.43
CA LEU A 20 20.33 3.47 20.44
C LEU A 20 21.26 4.70 20.43
N ALA A 21 22.44 4.62 21.07
CA ALA A 21 23.43 5.69 21.08
C ALA A 21 24.10 5.90 19.71
N ALA A 22 24.15 4.88 18.87
CA ALA A 22 24.67 4.98 17.51
C ALA A 22 23.67 5.57 16.52
N LEU A 23 22.38 5.65 16.87
CA LEU A 23 21.32 6.13 15.98
C LEU A 23 21.10 7.66 16.05
N THR A 24 21.76 8.34 16.98
CA THR A 24 21.62 9.79 17.12
C THR A 24 22.58 10.62 16.27
N MET A 25 23.43 10.00 15.47
CA MET A 25 24.40 10.71 14.63
C MET A 25 24.09 10.69 13.13
N VAL A 26 22.91 10.27 12.72
CA VAL A 26 22.53 10.28 11.30
C VAL A 26 21.26 11.13 11.06
N ALA A 27 21.23 12.29 11.70
CA ALA A 27 20.16 13.26 11.49
C ALA A 27 20.59 14.42 10.58
N THR A 28 21.44 14.17 9.61
CA THR A 28 21.68 15.09 8.49
C THR A 28 21.72 14.36 7.17
N LEU A 29 20.66 13.64 6.86
CA LEU A 29 20.40 13.35 5.49
C LEU A 29 19.41 14.39 5.00
N THR A 30 19.96 15.45 4.49
CA THR A 30 19.37 16.24 3.45
C THR A 30 18.73 15.28 2.47
N ALA A 31 17.41 15.28 2.44
CA ALA A 31 16.67 14.58 1.42
C ALA A 31 17.06 15.20 0.08
N CYS A 32 18.09 14.67 -0.54
CA CYS A 32 18.19 14.76 -1.97
C CYS A 32 17.06 13.91 -2.51
N SER A 33 16.03 14.56 -2.99
CA SER A 33 15.06 13.99 -3.89
C SER A 33 15.76 13.63 -5.20
N SER A 34 16.55 12.60 -5.16
CA SER A 34 16.82 11.84 -6.37
C SER A 34 15.76 10.77 -6.38
N SER A 35 14.88 10.85 -7.32
CA SER A 35 13.98 9.80 -7.76
C SER A 35 14.79 8.59 -8.24
N SER A 36 15.54 7.98 -7.36
CA SER A 36 15.89 6.60 -7.53
C SER A 36 14.68 5.86 -7.01
N SER A 37 13.85 5.40 -7.90
CA SER A 37 12.87 4.38 -7.64
C SER A 37 13.61 3.15 -7.10
N SER A 38 13.93 3.18 -5.81
CA SER A 38 14.21 1.95 -5.10
C SER A 38 12.89 1.20 -5.21
N ALA A 39 12.90 0.18 -6.04
CA ALA A 39 11.73 -0.57 -6.42
C ALA A 39 10.99 -1.04 -5.18
N TYR A 40 9.91 -0.35 -4.82
CA TYR A 40 9.08 -0.71 -3.69
C TYR A 40 8.51 -2.10 -3.89
N SER A 41 8.57 -2.92 -2.86
CA SER A 41 7.96 -4.25 -2.87
C SER A 41 7.19 -4.44 -1.58
N GLY A 42 5.92 -4.72 -1.68
CA GLY A 42 5.02 -4.89 -0.53
C GLY A 42 3.56 -4.75 -0.91
N GLU A 43 2.69 -4.92 0.07
CA GLU A 43 1.26 -4.67 -0.07
C GLU A 43 0.92 -3.28 0.49
N VAL A 44 0.05 -2.58 -0.22
CA VAL A 44 -0.47 -1.28 0.18
C VAL A 44 -1.99 -1.27 0.08
N THR A 45 -2.65 -0.68 1.05
CA THR A 45 -4.11 -0.64 1.13
C THR A 45 -4.60 0.79 1.21
N GLY A 46 -5.63 1.09 0.45
CA GLY A 46 -6.33 2.37 0.47
C GLY A 46 -7.82 2.19 0.45
N THR A 47 -8.53 3.20 0.88
CA THR A 47 -10.00 3.20 0.94
C THR A 47 -10.53 4.49 0.34
N ALA A 48 -11.60 4.38 -0.43
CA ALA A 48 -12.36 5.51 -0.95
C ALA A 48 -13.85 5.24 -0.88
N GLN A 49 -14.64 6.29 -0.93
CA GLN A 49 -16.10 6.16 -0.86
C GLN A 49 -16.66 5.77 -2.22
N GLY A 50 -17.28 4.60 -2.27
CA GLY A 50 -18.05 4.12 -3.42
C GLY A 50 -19.51 4.63 -3.43
N MET A 51 -20.36 3.95 -4.19
CA MET A 51 -21.75 4.38 -4.36
C MET A 51 -22.60 4.16 -3.12
N ASN A 52 -22.47 3.03 -2.45
CA ASN A 52 -23.25 2.65 -1.28
C ASN A 52 -22.43 2.50 -0.01
N GLY A 53 -21.11 2.58 -0.08
CA GLY A 53 -20.23 2.41 1.06
C GLY A 53 -18.77 2.52 0.66
N ASP A 54 -17.88 2.26 1.61
CA ASP A 54 -16.46 2.35 1.37
C ASP A 54 -15.95 1.16 0.54
N VAL A 55 -15.12 1.48 -0.44
CA VAL A 55 -14.39 0.49 -1.24
C VAL A 55 -12.94 0.48 -0.76
N THR A 56 -12.45 -0.67 -0.37
CA THR A 56 -11.07 -0.88 0.06
C THR A 56 -10.31 -1.61 -1.03
N VAL A 57 -9.18 -1.05 -1.45
CA VAL A 57 -8.29 -1.62 -2.47
C VAL A 57 -6.97 -1.99 -1.83
N THR A 58 -6.50 -3.19 -2.13
CA THR A 58 -5.17 -3.68 -1.76
C THR A 58 -4.37 -3.94 -3.03
N LEU A 59 -3.23 -3.29 -3.16
CA LEU A 59 -2.29 -3.46 -4.26
C LEU A 59 -1.06 -4.23 -3.79
N THR A 60 -0.65 -5.23 -4.52
CA THR A 60 0.65 -5.88 -4.34
C THR A 60 1.63 -5.32 -5.35
N ILE A 61 2.72 -4.77 -4.86
CA ILE A 61 3.76 -4.14 -5.68
C ILE A 61 5.04 -4.96 -5.55
N LYS A 62 5.66 -5.27 -6.67
CA LYS A 62 6.98 -5.90 -6.76
C LYS A 62 7.87 -5.12 -7.70
N ASP A 63 9.07 -4.80 -7.23
CA ASP A 63 10.06 -4.06 -8.03
C ASP A 63 9.47 -2.77 -8.65
N GLY A 64 8.65 -2.06 -7.88
CA GLY A 64 8.01 -0.83 -8.32
C GLY A 64 6.86 -1.01 -9.34
N LYS A 65 6.35 -2.22 -9.50
CA LYS A 65 5.23 -2.51 -10.42
C LYS A 65 4.07 -3.18 -9.68
N ILE A 66 2.85 -2.79 -10.00
CA ILE A 66 1.66 -3.47 -9.51
C ILE A 66 1.59 -4.84 -10.16
N THR A 67 1.57 -5.89 -9.34
CA THR A 67 1.50 -7.30 -9.78
C THR A 67 0.18 -7.96 -9.43
N ASP A 68 -0.53 -7.42 -8.45
CA ASP A 68 -1.86 -7.88 -8.06
C ASP A 68 -2.68 -6.71 -7.51
N CYS A 69 -3.99 -6.84 -7.62
CA CYS A 69 -4.96 -5.88 -7.12
C CYS A 69 -6.20 -6.62 -6.63
N THR A 70 -6.64 -6.30 -5.45
CA THR A 70 -7.92 -6.79 -4.92
C THR A 70 -8.71 -5.61 -4.40
N ALA A 71 -10.01 -5.67 -4.53
CA ALA A 71 -10.92 -4.65 -4.01
C ALA A 71 -12.11 -5.30 -3.30
N GLU A 72 -12.55 -4.67 -2.23
CA GLU A 72 -13.72 -5.08 -1.45
C GLU A 72 -14.66 -3.89 -1.28
N GLY A 73 -15.91 -4.08 -1.66
CA GLY A 73 -16.99 -3.12 -1.46
C GLY A 73 -18.21 -3.84 -0.90
N LYS A 74 -18.31 -3.91 0.42
CA LYS A 74 -19.33 -4.73 1.12
C LYS A 74 -20.76 -4.25 0.90
N ASP A 75 -20.94 -2.96 0.66
CA ASP A 75 -22.24 -2.31 0.52
C ASP A 75 -22.55 -1.95 -0.94
N GLU A 76 -21.71 -2.38 -1.87
CA GLU A 76 -21.92 -2.14 -3.30
C GLU A 76 -23.10 -2.94 -3.85
N THR A 77 -23.73 -2.40 -4.91
CA THR A 77 -24.91 -3.01 -5.51
C THR A 77 -24.59 -4.35 -6.15
N PRO A 78 -25.20 -5.47 -5.72
CA PRO A 78 -25.02 -6.77 -6.35
C PRO A 78 -25.33 -6.75 -7.85
N GLY A 79 -24.44 -7.35 -8.64
CA GLY A 79 -24.58 -7.44 -10.10
C GLY A 79 -24.20 -6.18 -10.88
N LYS A 80 -23.77 -5.11 -10.19
CA LYS A 80 -23.21 -3.89 -10.82
C LYS A 80 -21.90 -3.50 -10.17
N GLY A 81 -21.90 -3.25 -8.88
CA GLY A 81 -20.69 -2.94 -8.13
C GLY A 81 -19.70 -4.10 -8.11
N ASP A 82 -20.20 -5.32 -7.91
CA ASP A 82 -19.37 -6.53 -7.94
C ASP A 82 -18.67 -6.72 -9.30
N VAL A 83 -19.40 -6.49 -10.40
CA VAL A 83 -18.84 -6.58 -11.76
C VAL A 83 -17.77 -5.50 -11.97
N ALA A 84 -18.03 -4.27 -11.50
CA ALA A 84 -17.06 -3.19 -11.60
C ALA A 84 -15.78 -3.50 -10.78
N ILE A 85 -15.95 -4.07 -9.59
CA ILE A 85 -14.81 -4.48 -8.76
C ILE A 85 -13.94 -5.50 -9.50
N GLU A 86 -14.55 -6.53 -10.09
CA GLU A 86 -13.84 -7.55 -10.84
C GLU A 86 -13.17 -6.99 -12.09
N GLU A 87 -13.89 -6.28 -12.94
CA GLU A 87 -13.35 -5.73 -14.19
C GLU A 87 -12.23 -4.72 -13.96
N VAL A 88 -12.40 -3.79 -13.01
CA VAL A 88 -11.39 -2.75 -12.73
C VAL A 88 -10.15 -3.36 -12.10
N THR A 89 -10.30 -4.28 -11.15
CA THR A 89 -9.13 -4.95 -10.53
C THR A 89 -8.35 -5.78 -11.54
N ASP A 90 -9.03 -6.45 -12.47
CA ASP A 90 -8.36 -7.21 -13.54
C ASP A 90 -7.62 -6.30 -14.51
N GLN A 91 -8.19 -5.16 -14.91
CA GLN A 91 -7.51 -4.16 -15.72
C GLN A 91 -6.23 -3.64 -15.04
N ILE A 92 -6.28 -3.37 -13.73
CA ILE A 92 -5.11 -2.92 -12.96
C ILE A 92 -4.04 -4.02 -12.92
N LYS A 93 -4.42 -5.29 -12.69
CA LYS A 93 -3.49 -6.42 -12.71
C LYS A 93 -2.80 -6.59 -14.05
N GLU A 94 -3.57 -6.54 -15.13
CA GLU A 94 -3.07 -6.76 -16.48
C GLU A 94 -2.17 -5.62 -16.97
N SER A 95 -2.57 -4.37 -16.70
CA SER A 95 -1.82 -3.19 -17.14
C SER A 95 -0.67 -2.82 -16.19
N GLY A 96 -0.77 -3.15 -14.92
CA GLY A 96 0.10 -2.65 -13.87
C GLY A 96 -0.08 -1.15 -13.60
N LYS A 97 -1.21 -0.59 -14.01
CA LYS A 97 -1.57 0.83 -13.93
C LYS A 97 -2.91 1.01 -13.23
N ILE A 98 -3.08 2.15 -12.58
CA ILE A 98 -4.34 2.53 -11.94
C ILE A 98 -5.27 3.33 -12.87
N THR A 99 -4.80 3.71 -14.06
CA THR A 99 -5.63 4.30 -15.10
C THR A 99 -6.35 3.18 -15.84
N VAL A 100 -7.64 3.09 -15.64
CA VAL A 100 -8.51 2.04 -16.18
C VAL A 100 -9.78 2.66 -16.75
N ASP A 101 -10.43 1.92 -17.63
CA ASP A 101 -11.75 2.30 -18.15
C ASP A 101 -12.84 1.97 -17.13
N ALA A 102 -13.73 2.93 -16.91
CA ALA A 102 -14.86 2.71 -16.02
C ALA A 102 -15.84 1.68 -16.58
N THR A 103 -16.30 0.79 -15.73
CA THR A 103 -17.32 -0.20 -16.08
C THR A 103 -18.66 0.48 -16.41
N SER A 104 -19.27 0.11 -17.52
CA SER A 104 -20.55 0.68 -17.95
C SER A 104 -21.65 0.47 -16.90
N GLY A 105 -22.23 1.55 -16.45
CA GLY A 105 -23.29 1.55 -15.42
C GLY A 105 -22.80 1.46 -13.98
N ALA A 106 -21.48 1.48 -13.74
CA ALA A 106 -20.88 1.47 -12.41
C ALA A 106 -19.69 2.43 -12.31
N THR A 107 -19.78 3.58 -12.96
CA THR A 107 -18.70 4.60 -12.99
C THR A 107 -18.28 5.05 -11.60
N VAL A 108 -19.24 5.27 -10.69
CA VAL A 108 -18.95 5.71 -9.32
C VAL A 108 -18.11 4.68 -8.56
N THR A 109 -18.43 3.40 -8.69
CA THR A 109 -17.64 2.32 -8.06
C THR A 109 -16.27 2.20 -8.72
N SER A 110 -16.20 2.33 -10.04
CA SER A 110 -14.91 2.30 -10.77
C SER A 110 -14.01 3.46 -10.35
N ASP A 111 -14.55 4.67 -10.27
CA ASP A 111 -13.81 5.85 -9.80
C ASP A 111 -13.33 5.69 -8.35
N ALA A 112 -14.18 5.13 -7.49
CA ALA A 112 -13.82 4.83 -6.10
C ALA A 112 -12.65 3.85 -5.99
N ILE A 113 -12.60 2.82 -6.84
CA ILE A 113 -11.48 1.87 -6.87
C ILE A 113 -10.19 2.57 -7.28
N VAL A 114 -10.23 3.42 -8.30
CA VAL A 114 -9.06 4.19 -8.74
C VAL A 114 -8.59 5.15 -7.65
N GLU A 115 -9.52 5.84 -6.98
CA GLU A 115 -9.19 6.77 -5.88
C GLU A 115 -8.63 6.02 -4.66
N ALA A 116 -9.20 4.86 -4.31
CA ALA A 116 -8.65 4.01 -3.26
C ALA A 116 -7.25 3.49 -3.62
N ALA A 117 -7.01 3.13 -4.87
CA ALA A 117 -5.69 2.73 -5.36
C ALA A 117 -4.67 3.87 -5.27
N LYS A 118 -5.05 5.10 -5.63
CA LYS A 118 -4.22 6.30 -5.42
C LYS A 118 -3.88 6.50 -3.96
N SER A 119 -4.86 6.44 -3.08
CA SER A 119 -4.68 6.55 -1.63
C SER A 119 -3.75 5.47 -1.08
N ALA A 120 -3.86 4.23 -1.59
CA ALA A 120 -2.96 3.14 -1.22
C ALA A 120 -1.49 3.44 -1.59
N LEU A 121 -1.23 3.90 -2.81
CA LEU A 121 0.11 4.27 -3.27
C LEU A 121 0.70 5.42 -2.44
N GLU A 122 -0.08 6.48 -2.22
CA GLU A 122 0.34 7.63 -1.43
C GLU A 122 0.66 7.26 0.02
N SER A 123 -0.08 6.33 0.62
CA SER A 123 0.18 5.85 1.99
C SER A 123 1.54 5.17 2.13
N ALA A 124 2.06 4.61 1.06
CA ALA A 124 3.39 4.01 0.98
C ALA A 124 4.49 5.01 0.55
N GLY A 125 4.15 6.27 0.35
CA GLY A 125 5.06 7.29 -0.13
C GLY A 125 5.39 7.16 -1.63
N LEU A 126 4.56 6.45 -2.38
CA LEU A 126 4.65 6.30 -3.82
C LEU A 126 3.85 7.40 -4.52
N THR A 127 4.30 7.81 -5.70
CA THR A 127 3.60 8.82 -6.49
C THR A 127 2.60 8.15 -7.41
N ALA A 128 1.31 8.44 -7.24
CA ALA A 128 0.25 7.81 -8.03
C ALA A 128 0.44 8.02 -9.54
N SER A 129 0.98 9.17 -9.98
CA SER A 129 1.25 9.45 -11.39
C SER A 129 2.29 8.52 -12.05
N ASP A 130 3.09 7.82 -11.28
CA ASP A 130 4.04 6.83 -11.81
C ASP A 130 3.33 5.54 -12.25
N TYR A 131 2.07 5.39 -11.84
CA TYR A 131 1.21 4.24 -12.10
C TYR A 131 -0.03 4.59 -12.97
N GLU A 132 -0.07 5.77 -13.57
CA GLU A 132 -1.12 6.22 -14.51
C GLU A 132 -0.86 5.87 -15.97
#